data_ee08fdda1905e46e1886274917c8a868
#
_entry.id   ee08fdda1905e46e1886274917c8a868
#
_cell.length_a   1.000
_cell.length_b   1.000
_cell.length_c   1.000
_cell.angle_alpha   90.00
_cell.angle_beta   90.00
_cell.angle_gamma   90.00
#
_symmetry.space_group_name_H-M   'P 1'
#
loop_
_entity.id
_entity.type
_entity.pdbx_description
1 polymer ?
#
loop_
_entity_poly.entity_id
_entity_poly.type
_entity_poly.pdbx_seq_one_letter_code
_entity_poly.pdbx_strand_id
1 'polypeptide(L)'
;MPKTILIAAFEGWNDASQAATNVVRHLVSRYESQEVRHIDNEGFYDYQVARPMICSVQGRKRIIWPQTTFYDIAVSPMLHLLAQIAPEPNYRWEEYCRQTLRVAEDYDVSNVITLGSMFDE
;
A
#
# COMPACT_ATOMS: atom_id res chain seq x y z
N MET A 1 8.08 -24.38 -2.35
CA MET A 1 7.16 -23.36 -1.74
C MET A 1 7.41 -22.01 -2.37
N PRO A 2 6.37 -21.32 -2.83
CA PRO A 2 6.57 -19.96 -3.35
C PRO A 2 7.04 -19.02 -2.24
N LYS A 3 7.90 -18.08 -2.63
CA LYS A 3 8.40 -17.04 -1.73
C LYS A 3 7.49 -15.83 -1.83
N THR A 4 7.17 -15.21 -0.71
CA THR A 4 6.39 -13.99 -0.64
C THR A 4 7.22 -12.87 -0.03
N ILE A 5 7.33 -11.75 -0.75
CA ILE A 5 8.04 -10.56 -0.32
C ILE A 5 7.04 -9.43 -0.16
N LEU A 6 7.07 -8.73 0.98
CA LEU A 6 6.26 -7.54 1.18
C LEU A 6 6.98 -6.33 0.61
N ILE A 7 6.30 -5.62 -0.27
CA ILE A 7 6.76 -4.34 -0.80
C ILE A 7 5.80 -3.26 -0.32
N ALA A 8 6.32 -2.30 0.45
CA ALA A 8 5.52 -1.23 1.00
C ALA A 8 5.88 0.12 0.36
N ALA A 9 4.88 0.81 -0.16
CA ALA A 9 5.01 2.14 -0.72
C ALA A 9 4.02 3.08 -0.04
N PHE A 10 4.52 4.17 0.51
CA PHE A 10 3.71 5.17 1.22
C PHE A 10 3.69 6.47 0.45
N GLU A 11 2.49 6.99 0.23
CA GLU A 11 2.29 8.31 -0.37
C GLU A 11 2.63 9.39 0.68
N GLY A 12 3.27 10.46 0.24
CA GLY A 12 3.67 11.55 1.11
C GLY A 12 5.11 12.00 0.85
N TRP A 13 5.80 12.42 1.90
CA TRP A 13 7.17 12.95 1.79
C TRP A 13 8.17 11.95 1.22
N ASN A 14 7.95 10.65 1.47
CA ASN A 14 8.84 9.59 0.99
C ASN A 14 8.54 9.18 -0.45
N ASP A 15 7.60 9.84 -1.11
CA ASP A 15 7.17 9.44 -2.44
C ASP A 15 7.20 10.64 -3.39
N ALA A 16 8.38 11.22 -3.58
CA ALA A 16 8.57 12.35 -4.46
C ALA A 16 8.07 12.01 -5.86
N SER A 17 7.19 12.86 -6.42
CA SER A 17 6.54 12.65 -7.72
C SER A 17 5.80 11.31 -7.81
N GLN A 18 5.41 10.72 -6.69
CA GLN A 18 4.72 9.44 -6.62
C GLN A 18 5.50 8.28 -7.25
N ALA A 19 6.83 8.35 -7.26
CA ALA A 19 7.65 7.35 -7.93
C ALA A 19 7.50 5.97 -7.30
N ALA A 20 7.51 5.88 -5.96
CA ALA A 20 7.40 4.60 -5.27
C ALA A 20 6.02 3.96 -5.46
N THR A 21 4.95 4.73 -5.30
CA THR A 21 3.59 4.21 -5.49
C THR A 21 3.32 3.84 -6.94
N ASN A 22 3.90 4.58 -7.90
CA ASN A 22 3.77 4.25 -9.32
C ASN A 22 4.46 2.93 -9.68
N VAL A 23 5.59 2.60 -9.04
CA VAL A 23 6.24 1.30 -9.23
C VAL A 23 5.29 0.18 -8.82
N VAL A 24 4.66 0.30 -7.64
CA VAL A 24 3.72 -0.72 -7.17
C VAL A 24 2.50 -0.80 -8.07
N ARG A 25 1.92 0.34 -8.47
CA ARG A 25 0.77 0.36 -9.38
C ARG A 25 1.09 -0.27 -10.72
N HIS A 26 2.31 -0.06 -11.23
CA HIS A 26 2.76 -0.71 -12.46
C HIS A 26 2.80 -2.23 -12.30
N LEU A 27 3.35 -2.72 -11.19
CA LEU A 27 3.39 -4.16 -10.91
C LEU A 27 1.98 -4.76 -10.83
N VAL A 28 1.06 -4.07 -10.16
CA VAL A 28 -0.34 -4.50 -10.05
C VAL A 28 -1.00 -4.60 -11.43
N SER A 29 -0.69 -3.66 -12.33
CA SER A 29 -1.27 -3.69 -13.68
C SER A 29 -0.59 -4.68 -14.63
N ARG A 30 0.70 -4.99 -14.40
CA ARG A 30 1.51 -5.82 -15.29
C ARG A 30 1.32 -7.31 -15.05
N TYR A 31 1.10 -7.72 -13.80
CA TYR A 31 1.00 -9.11 -13.39
C TYR A 31 -0.40 -9.41 -12.87
N GLU A 32 -0.74 -10.69 -12.79
CA GLU A 32 -1.99 -11.11 -12.16
C GLU A 32 -1.96 -10.71 -10.69
N SER A 33 -2.93 -9.90 -10.28
CA SER A 33 -2.97 -9.36 -8.94
C SER A 33 -4.40 -9.23 -8.45
N GLN A 34 -4.56 -9.31 -7.12
CA GLN A 34 -5.87 -9.11 -6.50
C GLN A 34 -5.69 -8.42 -5.16
N GLU A 35 -6.65 -7.61 -4.80
CA GLU A 35 -6.72 -7.01 -3.47
C GLU A 35 -7.09 -8.09 -2.46
N VAL A 36 -6.26 -8.28 -1.43
CA VAL A 36 -6.45 -9.38 -0.49
C VAL A 36 -6.73 -8.91 0.94
N ARG A 37 -6.25 -7.75 1.32
CA ARG A 37 -6.43 -7.22 2.67
C ARG A 37 -6.43 -5.69 2.66
N HIS A 38 -6.97 -5.11 3.72
CA HIS A 38 -6.84 -3.69 3.99
C HIS A 38 -6.73 -3.48 5.50
N ILE A 39 -6.14 -2.36 5.91
CA ILE A 39 -6.13 -1.92 7.30
C ILE A 39 -7.19 -0.83 7.42
N ASP A 40 -8.06 -0.95 8.44
CA ASP A 40 -9.06 0.04 8.74
C ASP A 40 -8.38 1.40 8.97
N ASN A 41 -8.92 2.44 8.37
CA ASN A 41 -8.33 3.77 8.41
C ASN A 41 -8.66 4.55 9.68
N GLU A 42 -9.57 4.05 10.51
CA GLU A 42 -10.00 4.76 11.71
C GLU A 42 -8.86 4.93 12.72
N GLY A 43 -8.63 6.18 13.11
CA GLY A 43 -7.63 6.50 14.12
C GLY A 43 -6.19 6.61 13.60
N PHE A 44 -5.94 6.35 12.31
CA PHE A 44 -4.59 6.44 11.75
C PHE A 44 -4.35 7.73 10.97
N TYR A 45 -5.38 8.39 10.47
CA TYR A 45 -5.22 9.50 9.55
C TYR A 45 -5.86 10.79 10.08
N ASP A 46 -5.16 11.89 9.84
CA ASP A 46 -5.71 13.24 9.97
C ASP A 46 -6.27 13.63 8.60
N TYR A 47 -7.57 13.73 8.49
CA TYR A 47 -8.22 14.00 7.20
C TYR A 47 -8.01 15.43 6.69
N GLN A 48 -7.41 16.31 7.49
CA GLN A 48 -6.96 17.61 7.00
C GLN A 48 -5.64 17.51 6.24
N VAL A 49 -4.83 16.49 6.56
CA VAL A 49 -3.54 16.22 5.92
C VAL A 49 -3.71 15.17 4.83
N ALA A 50 -4.29 14.02 5.16
CA ALA A 50 -4.60 12.94 4.22
C ALA A 50 -6.08 13.06 3.84
N ARG A 51 -6.36 13.92 2.87
CA ARG A 51 -7.74 14.29 2.54
C ARG A 51 -8.44 13.20 1.72
N PRO A 52 -9.72 12.93 2.04
CA PRO A 52 -10.54 12.10 1.16
C PRO A 52 -10.66 12.75 -0.21
N MET A 53 -10.76 11.93 -1.23
CA MET A 53 -10.90 12.39 -2.60
C MET A 53 -12.29 12.06 -3.13
N ILE A 54 -12.83 12.95 -3.97
CA ILE A 54 -14.08 12.68 -4.69
C ILE A 54 -13.70 12.22 -6.08
N CYS A 55 -14.17 11.05 -6.47
CA CYS A 55 -13.97 10.58 -7.84
C CYS A 55 -15.30 10.13 -8.45
N SER A 56 -15.34 10.09 -9.77
CA SER A 56 -16.50 9.63 -10.52
C SER A 56 -16.22 8.22 -11.05
N VAL A 57 -17.06 7.26 -10.66
CA VAL A 57 -16.96 5.89 -11.13
C VAL A 57 -18.31 5.53 -11.74
N GLN A 58 -18.33 5.20 -13.02
CA GLN A 58 -19.56 4.82 -13.74
C GLN A 58 -20.66 5.90 -13.61
N GLY A 59 -20.28 7.17 -13.67
CA GLY A 59 -21.22 8.28 -13.57
C GLY A 59 -21.69 8.61 -12.17
N ARG A 60 -21.21 7.90 -11.16
CA ARG A 60 -21.54 8.17 -9.75
C ARG A 60 -20.35 8.78 -9.03
N LYS A 61 -20.61 9.78 -8.20
CA LYS A 61 -19.58 10.36 -7.34
C LYS A 61 -19.38 9.50 -6.11
N ARG A 62 -18.12 9.22 -5.78
CA ARG A 62 -17.74 8.46 -4.58
C ARG A 62 -16.67 9.21 -3.81
N ILE A 63 -16.70 9.07 -2.49
CA ILE A 63 -15.65 9.57 -1.62
C ILE A 63 -14.68 8.43 -1.36
N ILE A 64 -13.38 8.68 -1.67
CA ILE A 64 -12.32 7.72 -1.39
C ILE A 64 -11.56 8.23 -0.17
N TRP A 65 -11.65 7.46 0.92
CA TRP A 65 -10.95 7.77 2.16
C TRP A 65 -9.51 7.25 2.12
N PRO A 66 -8.57 7.92 2.79
CA PRO A 66 -7.22 7.35 2.95
C PRO A 66 -7.32 5.98 3.60
N GLN A 67 -6.67 5.00 3.01
CA GLN A 67 -6.66 3.64 3.55
C GLN A 67 -5.43 2.90 3.08
N THR A 68 -5.10 1.83 3.79
CA THR A 68 -4.03 0.93 3.43
C THR A 68 -4.61 -0.29 2.73
N THR A 69 -4.10 -0.59 1.55
CA THR A 69 -4.55 -1.72 0.75
C THR A 69 -3.37 -2.64 0.45
N PHE A 70 -3.61 -3.95 0.54
CA PHE A 70 -2.63 -4.97 0.20
C PHE A 70 -3.09 -5.73 -1.04
N TYR A 71 -2.16 -5.90 -1.97
CA TYR A 71 -2.38 -6.68 -3.20
C TYR A 71 -1.46 -7.88 -3.22
N ASP A 72 -2.00 -9.04 -3.60
CA ASP A 72 -1.18 -10.21 -3.92
C ASP A 72 -0.87 -10.18 -5.41
N ILE A 73 0.40 -10.09 -5.74
CA ILE A 73 0.88 -10.01 -7.12
C ILE A 73 1.62 -11.30 -7.45
N ALA A 74 1.07 -12.08 -8.37
CA ALA A 74 1.70 -13.33 -8.80
C ALA A 74 2.70 -13.03 -9.93
N VAL A 75 3.97 -12.85 -9.56
CA VAL A 75 5.04 -12.58 -10.52
C VAL A 75 5.42 -13.85 -11.28
N SER A 76 5.50 -14.97 -10.55
CA SER A 76 5.79 -16.28 -11.13
C SER A 76 5.21 -17.34 -10.19
N PRO A 77 5.20 -18.63 -10.61
CA PRO A 77 4.75 -19.69 -9.70
C PRO A 77 5.55 -19.79 -8.39
N MET A 78 6.79 -19.28 -8.40
CA MET A 78 7.68 -19.36 -7.24
C MET A 78 7.86 -18.04 -6.50
N LEU A 79 7.27 -16.95 -7.00
CA LEU A 79 7.43 -15.64 -6.38
C LEU A 79 6.12 -14.87 -6.37
N HIS A 80 5.68 -14.50 -5.18
CA HIS A 80 4.58 -13.58 -4.96
C HIS A 80 5.08 -12.32 -4.28
N LEU A 81 4.51 -11.19 -4.67
CA LEU A 81 4.73 -9.92 -3.99
C LEU A 81 3.45 -9.55 -3.27
N LEU A 82 3.57 -9.23 -1.98
CA LEU A 82 2.48 -8.63 -1.23
C LEU A 82 2.74 -7.13 -1.22
N ALA A 83 1.95 -6.38 -1.98
CA ALA A 83 2.17 -4.95 -2.15
C ALA A 83 1.26 -4.15 -1.22
N GLN A 84 1.86 -3.27 -0.42
CA GLN A 84 1.15 -2.37 0.48
C GLN A 84 1.23 -0.96 -0.08
N ILE A 85 0.08 -0.35 -0.33
CA ILE A 85 -0.02 1.04 -0.78
C ILE A 85 -0.88 1.80 0.21
N ALA A 86 -0.36 2.92 0.70
CA ALA A 86 -1.09 3.74 1.66
C ALA A 86 -0.51 5.15 1.71
N PRO A 87 -1.33 6.16 2.10
CA PRO A 87 -0.77 7.38 2.66
C PRO A 87 -0.04 7.05 3.96
N GLU A 88 0.98 7.84 4.32
CA GLU A 88 1.63 7.68 5.61
C GLU A 88 0.62 7.90 6.73
N PRO A 89 0.56 7.01 7.75
CA PRO A 89 -0.29 7.26 8.89
C PRO A 89 0.16 8.52 9.65
N ASN A 90 -0.80 9.28 10.14
CA ASN A 90 -0.53 10.48 10.94
C ASN A 90 -0.44 10.16 12.44
N TYR A 91 -1.14 9.10 12.87
CA TYR A 91 -1.28 8.73 14.27
C TYR A 91 -1.09 7.24 14.47
N ARG A 92 -0.79 6.84 15.70
CA ARG A 92 -0.78 5.44 16.14
C ARG A 92 0.16 4.56 15.29
N TRP A 93 1.33 5.06 15.02
CA TRP A 93 2.33 4.36 14.20
C TRP A 93 2.64 2.95 14.71
N GLU A 94 2.74 2.78 16.03
CA GLU A 94 3.05 1.48 16.61
C GLU A 94 1.97 0.46 16.31
N GLU A 95 0.71 0.83 16.49
CA GLU A 95 -0.42 -0.05 16.17
C GLU A 95 -0.51 -0.33 14.66
N TYR A 96 -0.25 0.68 13.85
CA TYR A 96 -0.24 0.52 12.40
C TYR A 96 0.81 -0.51 11.98
N CYS A 97 2.03 -0.40 12.50
CA CYS A 97 3.11 -1.34 12.20
C CYS A 97 2.77 -2.74 12.70
N ARG A 98 2.13 -2.84 13.86
CA ARG A 98 1.70 -4.14 14.41
C ARG A 98 0.69 -4.83 13.48
N GLN A 99 -0.26 -4.07 12.95
CA GLN A 99 -1.24 -4.62 12.00
C GLN A 99 -0.59 -5.03 10.68
N THR A 100 0.39 -4.25 10.18
CA THR A 100 1.15 -4.60 8.98
C THR A 100 1.93 -5.90 9.19
N LEU A 101 2.58 -6.06 10.35
CA LEU A 101 3.32 -7.28 10.67
C LEU A 101 2.40 -8.49 10.76
N ARG A 102 1.19 -8.31 11.27
CA ARG A 102 0.20 -9.39 11.32
C ARG A 102 -0.18 -9.87 9.92
N VAL A 103 -0.40 -8.94 9.00
CA VAL A 103 -0.67 -9.29 7.59
C VAL A 103 0.53 -10.04 7.00
N ALA A 104 1.75 -9.57 7.26
CA ALA A 104 2.97 -10.23 6.79
C ALA A 104 3.09 -11.66 7.31
N GLU A 105 2.75 -11.88 8.58
CA GLU A 105 2.74 -13.23 9.16
C GLU A 105 1.69 -14.12 8.50
N ASP A 106 0.49 -13.59 8.26
CA ASP A 106 -0.60 -14.35 7.65
C ASP A 106 -0.26 -14.81 6.24
N TYR A 107 0.57 -14.07 5.52
CA TYR A 107 1.01 -14.41 4.16
C TYR A 107 2.41 -15.02 4.11
N ASP A 108 2.98 -15.35 5.26
CA ASP A 108 4.28 -16.00 5.38
C ASP A 108 5.38 -15.24 4.63
N VAL A 109 5.42 -13.94 4.84
CA VAL A 109 6.38 -13.03 4.19
C VAL A 109 7.78 -13.32 4.72
N SER A 110 8.73 -13.50 3.80
CA SER A 110 10.13 -13.78 4.15
C SER A 110 10.99 -12.52 4.23
N ASN A 111 10.65 -11.48 3.47
CA ASN A 111 11.42 -10.24 3.40
C ASN A 111 10.49 -9.05 3.25
N VAL A 112 10.92 -7.91 3.76
CA VAL A 112 10.19 -6.65 3.63
C VAL A 112 11.07 -5.65 2.91
N ILE A 113 10.52 -5.03 1.87
CA ILE A 113 11.19 -3.97 1.11
C ILE A 113 10.31 -2.73 1.18
N THR A 114 10.87 -1.62 1.64
CA THR A 114 10.18 -0.35 1.60
C THR A 114 10.70 0.48 0.43
N LEU A 115 9.78 1.08 -0.30
CA LEU A 115 10.12 1.95 -1.43
C LEU A 115 9.91 3.40 -1.02
N GLY A 116 10.85 4.25 -1.39
CA GLY A 116 10.73 5.67 -1.14
C GLY A 116 11.51 6.44 -2.21
N SER A 117 11.17 7.71 -2.36
CA SER A 117 11.88 8.61 -3.26
C SER A 117 11.90 10.01 -2.67
N MET A 118 12.94 10.78 -2.99
CA MET A 118 13.09 12.15 -2.54
C MET A 118 13.49 13.00 -3.73
N PHE A 119 13.09 14.28 -3.70
CA PHE A 119 13.56 15.22 -4.69
C PHE A 119 15.05 15.49 -4.44
N ASP A 120 15.81 15.51 -5.52
CA ASP A 120 17.21 15.88 -5.49
C ASP A 120 17.30 17.42 -5.56
N GLU A 121 17.94 18.01 -4.59
CA GLU A 121 18.14 19.47 -4.54
C GLU A 121 19.40 19.91 -5.28
#